data_51560476ccea944887e66d21eb5abd70
#
_entry.id   51560476ccea944887e66d21eb5abd70
#
_cell.length_a   1.000
_cell.length_b   1.000
_cell.length_c   1.000
_cell.angle_alpha   90.00
_cell.angle_beta   90.00
_cell.angle_gamma   90.00
#
_symmetry.space_group_name_H-M   'P 1'
#
loop_
_entity.id
_entity.type
_entity.pdbx_description
1 polymer ?
#
loop_
_entity_poly.entity_id
_entity_poly.type
_entity_poly.pdbx_seq_one_letter_code
_entity_poly.pdbx_strand_id
1 'polypeptide(L)'
;MIKKEKVFVINLDDKKHLYEKFTNLDADVERVSAVDSRQNHYVYKDYGLSLDPVGLTSKFYFSESFGAIGCYLSHYLIWESMINRNISSALILEDDVNIKDVDNFIAFHIQFVNP
;
A
#
# COMPACT_ATOMS: atom_id res chain seq x y z
N MET A 1 16.25 -15.08 -17.32
CA MET A 1 16.41 -14.20 -16.15
C MET A 1 15.12 -14.16 -15.36
N ILE A 2 15.19 -14.40 -14.07
CA ILE A 2 14.01 -14.38 -13.21
C ILE A 2 13.65 -12.92 -12.93
N LYS A 3 12.40 -12.55 -13.23
CA LYS A 3 11.91 -11.22 -12.98
C LYS A 3 11.65 -11.06 -11.47
N LYS A 4 12.14 -10.00 -10.87
CA LYS A 4 11.88 -9.72 -9.46
C LYS A 4 10.43 -9.32 -9.24
N GLU A 5 9.89 -9.73 -8.08
CA GLU A 5 8.56 -9.32 -7.68
C GLU A 5 8.50 -7.82 -7.47
N LYS A 6 7.45 -7.20 -7.97
CA LYS A 6 7.18 -5.79 -7.70
C LYS A 6 6.55 -5.65 -6.32
N VAL A 7 7.13 -4.81 -5.49
CA VAL A 7 6.64 -4.56 -4.13
C VAL A 7 6.46 -3.07 -3.93
N PHE A 8 5.26 -2.65 -3.58
CA PHE A 8 5.00 -1.27 -3.16
C PHE A 8 4.89 -1.23 -1.64
N VAL A 9 5.55 -0.28 -1.01
CA VAL A 9 5.47 -0.09 0.44
C VAL A 9 4.85 1.28 0.72
N ILE A 10 3.69 1.28 1.36
CA ILE A 10 2.99 2.49 1.78
C ILE A 10 3.63 2.98 3.08
N ASN A 11 4.13 4.20 3.07
CA ASN A 11 4.86 4.77 4.20
C ASN A 11 4.64 6.27 4.29
N LEU A 12 4.30 6.77 5.48
CA LEU A 12 4.12 8.20 5.72
C LEU A 12 5.46 8.93 5.60
N ASP A 13 5.44 10.13 5.03
CA ASP A 13 6.66 10.91 4.78
C ASP A 13 7.39 11.31 6.07
N ASP A 14 6.68 11.47 7.17
CA ASP A 14 7.27 11.78 8.47
C ASP A 14 7.79 10.54 9.22
N LYS A 15 7.65 9.35 8.63
CA LYS A 15 8.08 8.08 9.22
C LYS A 15 8.96 7.25 8.29
N LYS A 16 9.78 7.92 7.50
CA LYS A 16 10.65 7.23 6.52
C LYS A 16 11.59 6.21 7.16
N HIS A 17 11.93 6.38 8.43
CA HIS A 17 12.76 5.42 9.15
C HIS A 17 12.13 4.01 9.20
N LEU A 18 10.81 3.91 9.15
CA LEU A 18 10.12 2.62 9.12
C LEU A 18 10.25 1.91 7.77
N TYR A 19 10.60 2.66 6.72
CA TYR A 19 10.78 2.09 5.39
C TYR A 19 12.14 1.42 5.21
N GLU A 20 13.14 1.80 5.96
CA GLU A 20 14.53 1.35 5.76
C GLU A 20 14.70 -0.16 5.75
N LYS A 21 13.89 -0.88 6.54
CA LYS A 21 13.94 -2.35 6.60
C LYS A 21 13.61 -3.04 5.27
N PHE A 22 12.91 -2.35 4.37
CA PHE A 22 12.50 -2.92 3.09
C PHE A 22 13.57 -2.81 2.02
N THR A 23 14.60 -2.01 2.22
CA THR A 23 15.63 -1.75 1.21
C THR A 23 16.51 -2.95 0.92
N ASN A 24 16.52 -3.94 1.81
CA ASN A 24 17.31 -5.16 1.65
C ASN A 24 16.52 -6.36 1.11
N LEU A 25 15.25 -6.17 0.76
CA LEU A 25 14.45 -7.25 0.18
C LEU A 25 14.96 -7.60 -1.21
N ASP A 26 14.95 -8.89 -1.53
CA ASP A 26 15.26 -9.36 -2.87
C ASP A 26 14.02 -9.22 -3.77
N ALA A 27 13.69 -7.99 -4.10
CA ALA A 27 12.51 -7.62 -4.87
C ALA A 27 12.72 -6.24 -5.47
N ASP A 28 11.87 -5.89 -6.41
CA ASP A 28 11.80 -4.53 -6.96
C ASP A 28 10.90 -3.69 -6.05
N VAL A 29 11.51 -3.05 -5.05
CA VAL A 29 10.77 -2.33 -4.00
C VAL A 29 10.65 -0.86 -4.35
N GLU A 30 9.44 -0.35 -4.27
CA GLU A 30 9.15 1.06 -4.47
C GLU A 30 8.38 1.61 -3.27
N ARG A 31 8.88 2.68 -2.69
CA ARG A 31 8.18 3.39 -1.62
C ARG A 31 7.06 4.25 -2.22
N VAL A 32 5.89 4.19 -1.60
CA VAL A 32 4.75 5.04 -1.94
C VAL A 32 4.46 5.96 -0.76
N SER A 33 4.46 7.27 -1.01
CA SER A 33 4.09 8.25 0.00
C SER A 33 2.63 8.04 0.38
N ALA A 34 2.38 7.72 1.65
CA ALA A 34 1.03 7.46 2.14
C ALA A 34 0.20 8.75 2.16
N VAL A 35 -1.06 8.62 1.79
CA VAL A 35 -2.01 9.72 1.93
C VAL A 35 -2.33 9.88 3.43
N ASP A 36 -2.05 11.07 3.96
CA ASP A 36 -2.29 11.37 5.37
C ASP A 36 -3.60 12.14 5.53
N SER A 37 -4.68 11.41 5.84
CA SER A 37 -5.99 12.01 6.03
C SER A 37 -6.21 12.57 7.43
N ARG A 38 -5.25 12.46 8.33
CA ARG A 38 -5.33 13.03 9.67
C ARG A 38 -5.34 14.56 9.64
N GLN A 39 -4.62 15.15 8.67
CA GLN A 39 -4.52 16.60 8.52
C GLN A 39 -5.62 17.19 7.65
N ASN A 40 -6.14 16.41 6.71
CA ASN A 40 -7.26 16.81 5.85
C ASN A 40 -8.23 15.64 5.73
N HIS A 41 -9.31 15.70 6.53
CA HIS A 41 -10.30 14.63 6.56
C HIS A 41 -11.09 14.51 5.25
N TYR A 42 -11.05 15.50 4.39
CA TYR A 42 -11.76 15.51 3.12
C TYR A 42 -10.85 15.31 1.91
N VAL A 43 -9.63 14.83 2.14
CA VAL A 43 -8.63 14.61 1.08
C VAL A 43 -9.17 13.71 -0.05
N TYR A 44 -10.08 12.79 0.25
CA TYR A 44 -10.68 11.91 -0.76
C TYR A 44 -11.37 12.70 -1.88
N LYS A 45 -11.85 13.92 -1.62
CA LYS A 45 -12.50 14.77 -2.63
C LYS A 45 -11.51 15.20 -3.71
N ASP A 46 -10.24 15.34 -3.36
CA ASP A 46 -9.21 15.75 -4.32
C ASP A 46 -8.99 14.69 -5.40
N TYR A 47 -9.43 13.45 -5.16
CA TYR A 47 -9.32 12.35 -6.10
C TYR A 47 -10.65 12.05 -6.81
N GLY A 48 -11.63 12.93 -6.69
CA GLY A 48 -12.94 12.75 -7.32
C GLY A 48 -13.80 11.68 -6.66
N LEU A 49 -13.48 11.30 -5.43
CA LEU A 49 -14.18 10.26 -4.69
C LEU A 49 -15.17 10.85 -3.69
N SER A 50 -16.14 10.05 -3.29
CA SER A 50 -17.09 10.41 -2.25
C SER A 50 -17.24 9.26 -1.27
N LEU A 51 -17.56 9.56 -0.02
CA LEU A 51 -17.82 8.54 0.98
C LEU A 51 -19.28 8.08 0.89
N ASP A 52 -19.51 6.78 1.04
CA ASP A 52 -20.86 6.21 1.08
C ASP A 52 -21.54 6.57 2.41
N PRO A 53 -22.65 7.35 2.38
CA PRO A 53 -23.34 7.73 3.61
C PRO A 53 -23.87 6.55 4.41
N VAL A 54 -24.32 5.50 3.73
CA VAL A 54 -24.79 4.27 4.39
C VAL A 54 -23.62 3.60 5.08
N GLY A 55 -22.53 3.56 4.34
CA GLY A 55 -21.28 3.12 4.84
C GLY A 55 -20.89 3.86 6.11
N LEU A 56 -20.92 5.13 6.20
CA LEU A 56 -20.50 5.94 7.33
C LEU A 56 -21.30 5.71 8.62
N THR A 57 -22.46 5.07 8.55
CA THR A 57 -23.29 4.80 9.70
C THR A 57 -23.10 3.43 10.33
N SER A 58 -22.37 2.53 9.71
CA SER A 58 -22.16 1.19 10.23
C SER A 58 -20.98 1.15 11.19
N LYS A 59 -21.04 0.30 12.17
CA LYS A 59 -19.98 0.18 13.18
C LYS A 59 -18.67 -0.46 12.69
N PHE A 60 -18.68 -0.96 11.47
CA PHE A 60 -17.49 -1.61 10.92
C PHE A 60 -16.72 -0.70 9.97
N TYR A 61 -16.96 0.63 10.12
CA TYR A 61 -16.51 1.52 9.19
C TYR A 61 -15.47 2.35 9.61
N PHE A 62 -14.74 2.79 8.64
CA PHE A 62 -13.67 3.75 8.84
C PHE A 62 -14.19 5.19 8.88
N SER A 63 -15.48 5.38 9.02
CA SER A 63 -16.01 6.70 9.30
C SER A 63 -15.46 7.30 10.60
N GLU A 64 -15.01 6.43 11.51
CA GLU A 64 -14.41 6.86 12.76
C GLU A 64 -12.89 6.84 12.70
N SER A 65 -12.31 6.49 11.55
CA SER A 65 -10.86 6.38 11.39
C SER A 65 -10.41 7.04 10.09
N PHE A 66 -9.97 8.27 10.19
CA PHE A 66 -9.42 8.98 9.04
C PHE A 66 -8.14 8.31 8.52
N GLY A 67 -7.43 7.58 9.39
CA GLY A 67 -6.29 6.77 8.97
C GLY A 67 -6.67 5.69 7.98
N ALA A 68 -7.84 5.06 8.15
CA ALA A 68 -8.31 4.04 7.23
C ALA A 68 -8.67 4.63 5.86
N ILE A 69 -9.21 5.85 5.82
CA ILE A 69 -9.46 6.56 4.56
C ILE A 69 -8.16 6.82 3.83
N GLY A 70 -7.13 7.30 4.53
CA GLY A 70 -5.79 7.51 3.96
C GLY A 70 -5.18 6.22 3.43
N CYS A 71 -5.35 5.12 4.16
CA CYS A 71 -4.89 3.80 3.74
C CYS A 71 -5.57 3.36 2.44
N TYR A 72 -6.88 3.51 2.34
CA TYR A 72 -7.61 3.19 1.12
C TYR A 72 -7.13 4.03 -0.06
N LEU A 73 -6.99 5.34 0.13
CA LEU A 73 -6.53 6.23 -0.92
C LEU A 73 -5.11 5.90 -1.37
N SER A 74 -4.24 5.50 -0.44
CA SER A 74 -2.88 5.06 -0.77
C SER A 74 -2.90 3.83 -1.68
N HIS A 75 -3.76 2.85 -1.39
CA HIS A 75 -3.95 1.68 -2.24
C HIS A 75 -4.54 2.07 -3.60
N TYR A 76 -5.52 2.96 -3.61
CA TYR A 76 -6.15 3.44 -4.84
C TYR A 76 -5.12 4.06 -5.79
N LEU A 77 -4.22 4.88 -5.27
CA LEU A 77 -3.17 5.49 -6.07
C LEU A 77 -2.19 4.45 -6.64
N ILE A 78 -1.91 3.39 -5.87
CA ILE A 78 -1.07 2.29 -6.35
C ILE A 78 -1.77 1.56 -7.51
N TRP A 79 -3.06 1.24 -7.36
CA TRP A 79 -3.82 0.57 -8.42
C TRP A 79 -3.84 1.40 -9.71
N GLU A 80 -4.05 2.71 -9.58
CA GLU A 80 -4.02 3.62 -10.71
C GLU A 80 -2.63 3.63 -11.37
N SER A 81 -1.58 3.69 -10.57
CA SER A 81 -0.20 3.62 -11.05
C SER A 81 0.10 2.31 -11.77
N MET A 82 -0.40 1.18 -11.24
CA MET A 82 -0.21 -0.12 -11.87
C MET A 82 -0.86 -0.17 -13.25
N ILE A 83 -2.08 0.36 -13.38
CA ILE A 83 -2.78 0.43 -14.66
C ILE A 83 -1.99 1.29 -15.64
N ASN A 84 -1.59 2.48 -15.23
CA ASN A 84 -0.90 3.42 -16.10
C ASN A 84 0.50 2.97 -16.49
N ARG A 85 1.16 2.20 -15.64
CA ARG A 85 2.52 1.68 -15.86
C ARG A 85 2.53 0.24 -16.38
N ASN A 86 1.36 -0.34 -16.60
CA ASN A 86 1.21 -1.70 -17.15
C ASN A 86 1.87 -2.76 -16.24
N ILE A 87 1.73 -2.60 -14.95
CA ILE A 87 2.21 -3.57 -13.94
C ILE A 87 1.08 -4.57 -13.68
N SER A 88 1.28 -5.82 -14.06
CA SER A 88 0.22 -6.83 -14.01
C SER A 88 -0.03 -7.37 -12.60
N SER A 89 0.97 -7.36 -11.75
CA SER A 89 0.84 -7.84 -10.37
C SER A 89 1.89 -7.19 -9.48
N ALA A 90 1.56 -7.00 -8.22
CA ALA A 90 2.47 -6.46 -7.23
C ALA A 90 2.04 -6.88 -5.82
N LEU A 91 2.99 -6.93 -4.91
CA LEU A 91 2.71 -7.05 -3.49
C LEU A 91 2.62 -5.64 -2.91
N ILE A 92 1.56 -5.34 -2.20
CA ILE A 92 1.36 -4.05 -1.56
C ILE A 92 1.47 -4.24 -0.05
N LEU A 93 2.41 -3.52 0.57
CA LEU A 93 2.68 -3.65 1.99
C LEU A 93 2.53 -2.31 2.69
N GLU A 94 2.17 -2.36 3.97
CA GLU A 94 2.27 -1.22 4.86
C GLU A 94 3.56 -1.35 5.67
N ASP A 95 4.07 -0.26 6.21
CA ASP A 95 5.40 -0.22 6.83
C ASP A 95 5.51 -0.94 8.19
N ASP A 96 4.37 -1.39 8.75
CA ASP A 96 4.33 -2.11 10.02
C ASP A 96 4.40 -3.63 9.89
N VAL A 97 4.54 -4.17 8.67
CA VAL A 97 4.63 -5.62 8.47
C VAL A 97 5.95 -6.18 8.99
N ASN A 98 5.93 -7.46 9.34
CA ASN A 98 7.12 -8.18 9.75
C ASN A 98 7.96 -8.54 8.51
N ILE A 99 9.20 -8.04 8.45
CA ILE A 99 10.06 -8.22 7.27
C ILE A 99 10.42 -9.68 7.01
N LYS A 100 10.53 -10.49 8.06
CA LYS A 100 10.84 -11.91 7.92
C LYS A 100 9.69 -12.65 7.23
N ASP A 101 8.45 -12.30 7.55
CA ASP A 101 7.28 -12.89 6.90
C ASP A 101 7.23 -12.51 5.43
N VAL A 102 7.59 -11.27 5.09
CA VAL A 102 7.68 -10.80 3.71
C VAL A 102 8.75 -11.58 2.94
N ASP A 103 9.93 -11.76 3.52
CA ASP A 103 11.00 -12.52 2.90
C ASP A 103 10.56 -13.97 2.62
N ASN A 104 9.89 -14.60 3.58
CA ASN A 104 9.38 -15.96 3.43
C ASN A 104 8.33 -16.06 2.33
N PHE A 105 7.43 -15.07 2.24
CA PHE A 105 6.41 -15.03 1.19
C PHE A 105 7.05 -14.89 -0.19
N ILE A 106 8.01 -14.00 -0.34
CA ILE A 106 8.70 -13.75 -1.62
C ILE A 106 9.42 -15.02 -2.06
N ALA A 107 10.14 -15.68 -1.16
CA ALA A 107 10.85 -16.92 -1.44
C ALA A 107 9.88 -18.01 -1.89
N PHE A 108 8.74 -18.16 -1.21
CA PHE A 108 7.71 -19.12 -1.58
C PHE A 108 7.17 -18.82 -2.97
N HIS A 109 6.84 -17.57 -3.25
CA HIS A 109 6.28 -17.17 -4.54
C HIS A 109 7.22 -17.47 -5.69
N ILE A 110 8.50 -17.15 -5.54
CA ILE A 110 9.51 -17.43 -6.55
C ILE A 110 9.60 -18.94 -6.81
N GLN A 111 9.58 -19.75 -5.76
CA GLN A 111 9.78 -21.19 -5.87
C GLN A 111 8.57 -21.92 -6.48
N PHE A 112 7.34 -21.54 -6.12
CA PHE A 112 6.15 -22.30 -6.45
C PHE A 112 5.25 -21.68 -7.52
N VAL A 113 5.31 -20.38 -7.69
CA VAL A 113 4.43 -19.65 -8.61
C VAL A 113 5.19 -19.14 -9.82
N ASN A 114 6.47 -18.80 -9.64
CA ASN A 114 7.31 -18.23 -10.68
C ASN A 114 8.66 -18.97 -10.69
N PRO A 115 8.66 -20.27 -11.03
CA PRO A 115 9.85 -21.11 -10.98
C PRO A 115 10.94 -20.71 -11.98
#